data_a0fc0738c15f43d1fc0f636d1cbd0077
#
_entry.id   a0fc0738c15f43d1fc0f636d1cbd0077
#
_cell.length_a   1.000
_cell.length_b   1.000
_cell.length_c   1.000
_cell.angle_alpha   90.00
_cell.angle_beta   90.00
_cell.angle_gamma   90.00
#
_symmetry.space_group_name_H-M   'P 1'
#
loop_
_entity.id
_entity.type
_entity.pdbx_description
1 polymer ?
#
loop_
_entity_poly.entity_id
_entity_poly.type
_entity_poly.pdbx_seq_one_letter_code
_entity_poly.pdbx_strand_id
1 'polypeptide(L)'
;MLLEVRNLRVAFRRDGREIVPVRDVSFTVPEHGRVALVGESGCGKSLTALSLRRLSPTDRAFVSGTVKAPERIAYVFQNPSDSLNPVMRIRDQIREALPKGMDRAAQDERIVQLLERTGLPDPQRAARAYPCELSGGQQQRCMIAMALAASPDLLVADEPTTARDGTTQKQVLELIDSLAAETGMAVLLITHNLGLVAGRMDFVNVMYAGQIVEAGPVVDVLADPRHPYTKGLLAAVPALDAPRDAPLADIPGTVPPPDRWPPGCAFAPRCAMATDACSRGQPPATTVGGRTWSCFVKGS
;
A
#
# COMPACT_ATOMS: atom_id res chain seq x y z
N MET A 1 5.09 -6.11 -18.18
CA MET A 1 4.50 -5.32 -17.08
C MET A 1 3.21 -5.97 -16.65
N LEU A 2 3.09 -6.30 -15.38
CA LEU A 2 1.89 -6.93 -14.82
C LEU A 2 0.79 -5.90 -14.53
N LEU A 3 1.17 -4.77 -13.92
CA LEU A 3 0.28 -3.64 -13.66
C LEU A 3 0.85 -2.36 -14.29
N GLU A 4 0.01 -1.62 -14.99
CA GLU A 4 0.33 -0.29 -15.52
C GLU A 4 -0.79 0.68 -15.17
N VAL A 5 -0.46 1.73 -14.43
CA VAL A 5 -1.35 2.83 -14.06
C VAL A 5 -0.83 4.10 -14.72
N ARG A 6 -1.68 4.80 -15.48
CA ARG A 6 -1.35 6.06 -16.14
C ARG A 6 -2.39 7.12 -15.87
N ASN A 7 -1.95 8.25 -15.37
CA ASN A 7 -2.74 9.45 -15.11
C ASN A 7 -4.02 9.16 -14.32
N LEU A 8 -3.94 8.24 -13.35
CA LEU A 8 -5.08 7.87 -12.52
C LEU A 8 -5.55 9.09 -11.73
N ARG A 9 -6.83 9.42 -11.92
CA ARG A 9 -7.51 10.48 -11.20
C ARG A 9 -8.77 9.90 -10.59
N VAL A 10 -8.98 10.20 -9.30
CA VAL A 10 -10.21 9.83 -8.59
C VAL A 10 -10.81 11.10 -8.00
N ALA A 11 -12.04 11.37 -8.33
CA ALA A 11 -12.79 12.54 -7.89
C ALA A 11 -14.14 12.16 -7.29
N PHE A 12 -14.61 12.94 -6.36
CA PHE A 12 -15.94 12.83 -5.74
C PHE A 12 -16.67 14.16 -5.88
N ARG A 13 -17.99 14.13 -5.95
CA ARG A 13 -18.82 15.33 -5.83
C ARG A 13 -19.47 15.37 -4.44
N ARG A 14 -19.21 16.45 -3.71
CA ARG A 14 -19.82 16.72 -2.42
C ARG A 14 -20.26 18.19 -2.37
N ASP A 15 -21.52 18.42 -2.09
CA ASP A 15 -22.12 19.76 -1.95
C ASP A 15 -21.83 20.69 -3.15
N GLY A 16 -21.94 20.14 -4.37
CA GLY A 16 -21.68 20.84 -5.62
C GLY A 16 -20.19 21.09 -5.94
N ARG A 17 -19.27 20.70 -5.05
CA ARG A 17 -17.81 20.83 -5.25
C ARG A 17 -17.21 19.51 -5.65
N GLU A 18 -16.18 19.59 -6.49
CA GLU A 18 -15.35 18.44 -6.83
C GLU A 18 -14.19 18.32 -5.84
N ILE A 19 -14.05 17.13 -5.23
CA ILE A 19 -12.95 16.77 -4.33
C ILE A 19 -12.12 15.71 -5.05
N VAL A 20 -10.81 15.95 -5.20
CA VAL A 20 -9.91 15.09 -6.00
C VAL A 20 -8.78 14.54 -5.14
N PRO A 21 -9.00 13.48 -4.36
CA PRO A 21 -7.97 12.89 -3.50
C PRO A 21 -6.85 12.18 -4.26
N VAL A 22 -7.08 11.73 -5.51
CA VAL A 22 -6.04 11.21 -6.41
C VAL A 22 -6.07 12.04 -7.67
N ARG A 23 -4.96 12.75 -7.96
CA ARG A 23 -4.96 13.81 -8.98
C ARG A 23 -4.34 13.38 -10.31
N ASP A 24 -3.21 12.72 -10.26
CA ASP A 24 -2.46 12.24 -11.41
C ASP A 24 -1.41 11.24 -10.93
N VAL A 25 -1.79 9.99 -10.84
CA VAL A 25 -0.92 8.92 -10.35
C VAL A 25 -0.58 7.99 -11.48
N SER A 26 0.73 7.83 -11.73
CA SER A 26 1.24 6.93 -12.77
C SER A 26 2.37 6.10 -12.16
N PHE A 27 2.24 4.77 -12.22
CA PHE A 27 3.27 3.82 -11.79
C PHE A 27 3.07 2.46 -12.45
N THR A 28 4.05 1.59 -12.30
CA THR A 28 4.02 0.23 -12.84
C THR A 28 4.46 -0.78 -11.80
N VAL A 29 3.97 -2.02 -11.94
CA VAL A 29 4.48 -3.19 -11.22
C VAL A 29 4.90 -4.22 -12.26
N PRO A 30 6.19 -4.63 -12.30
CA PRO A 30 6.65 -5.71 -13.17
C PRO A 30 6.05 -7.07 -12.75
N GLU A 31 6.13 -8.06 -13.62
CA GLU A 31 5.92 -9.46 -13.23
C GLU A 31 6.94 -9.84 -12.15
N HIS A 32 6.47 -10.53 -11.11
CA HIS A 32 7.28 -10.90 -9.94
C HIS A 32 7.89 -9.70 -9.18
N GLY A 33 7.55 -8.46 -9.57
CA GLY A 33 8.11 -7.23 -8.99
C GLY A 33 7.54 -6.93 -7.60
N ARG A 34 8.36 -6.28 -6.78
CA ARG A 34 8.00 -5.81 -5.44
C ARG A 34 8.05 -4.29 -5.42
N VAL A 35 6.88 -3.66 -5.42
CA VAL A 35 6.76 -2.20 -5.51
C VAL A 35 6.06 -1.66 -4.27
N ALA A 36 6.57 -0.56 -3.74
CA ALA A 36 5.93 0.15 -2.63
C ALA A 36 5.23 1.44 -3.09
N LEU A 37 4.13 1.76 -2.43
CA LEU A 37 3.47 3.06 -2.46
C LEU A 37 3.46 3.63 -1.04
N VAL A 38 4.28 4.66 -0.80
CA VAL A 38 4.56 5.17 0.55
C VAL A 38 4.07 6.62 0.69
N GLY A 39 3.61 6.99 1.87
CA GLY A 39 3.22 8.36 2.18
C GLY A 39 2.34 8.44 3.43
N GLU A 40 2.12 9.64 3.97
CA GLU A 40 1.28 9.86 5.16
C GLU A 40 -0.18 9.45 4.94
N SER A 41 -0.91 9.24 6.05
CA SER A 41 -2.36 8.99 6.00
C SER A 41 -3.10 10.12 5.28
N GLY A 42 -4.13 9.76 4.50
CA GLY A 42 -4.92 10.74 3.74
C GLY A 42 -4.32 11.21 2.42
N CYS A 43 -3.11 10.77 2.02
CA CYS A 43 -2.51 11.16 0.75
C CYS A 43 -3.08 10.44 -0.50
N GLY A 44 -4.02 9.48 -0.33
CA GLY A 44 -4.73 8.82 -1.43
C GLY A 44 -4.26 7.39 -1.77
N LYS A 45 -3.34 6.77 -1.00
CA LYS A 45 -2.77 5.43 -1.28
C LYS A 45 -3.82 4.33 -1.40
N SER A 46 -4.64 4.14 -0.36
CA SER A 46 -5.69 3.10 -0.35
C SER A 46 -6.72 3.31 -1.45
N LEU A 47 -7.07 4.57 -1.73
CA LEU A 47 -7.99 4.89 -2.81
C LEU A 47 -7.38 4.59 -4.19
N THR A 48 -6.08 4.84 -4.37
CA THR A 48 -5.33 4.44 -5.57
C THR A 48 -5.38 2.91 -5.73
N ALA A 49 -5.11 2.16 -4.65
CA ALA A 49 -5.17 0.70 -4.67
C ALA A 49 -6.55 0.15 -5.03
N LEU A 50 -7.61 0.63 -4.40
CA LEU A 50 -8.99 0.22 -4.69
C LEU A 50 -9.37 0.50 -6.15
N SER A 51 -8.88 1.59 -6.72
CA SER A 51 -9.15 1.98 -8.10
C SER A 51 -8.55 1.02 -9.14
N LEU A 52 -7.55 0.19 -8.78
CA LEU A 52 -6.97 -0.80 -9.69
C LEU A 52 -7.98 -1.84 -10.18
N ARG A 53 -9.02 -2.12 -9.40
CA ARG A 53 -10.12 -3.03 -9.74
C ARG A 53 -11.47 -2.30 -9.84
N ARG A 54 -11.45 -0.98 -9.94
CA ARG A 54 -12.64 -0.13 -9.91
C ARG A 54 -13.50 -0.35 -8.65
N LEU A 55 -12.86 -0.79 -7.57
CA LEU A 55 -13.49 -0.89 -6.26
C LEU A 55 -13.53 0.52 -5.67
N SER A 56 -14.62 1.23 -5.91
CA SER A 56 -14.80 2.55 -5.33
C SER A 56 -15.54 2.41 -3.99
N PRO A 57 -15.16 3.18 -2.96
CA PRO A 57 -15.89 3.19 -1.69
C PRO A 57 -17.33 3.73 -1.83
N THR A 58 -17.68 4.28 -2.99
CA THR A 58 -19.02 4.83 -3.29
C THR A 58 -19.26 4.89 -4.78
N ASP A 59 -20.51 4.71 -5.22
CA ASP A 59 -20.97 4.86 -6.61
C ASP A 59 -20.82 6.30 -7.15
N ARG A 60 -20.48 7.25 -6.28
CA ARG A 60 -20.29 8.67 -6.63
C ARG A 60 -18.85 9.02 -6.99
N ALA A 61 -17.95 8.05 -7.09
CA ALA A 61 -16.58 8.28 -7.51
C ALA A 61 -16.46 8.33 -9.03
N PHE A 62 -15.77 9.34 -9.53
CA PHE A 62 -15.38 9.47 -10.92
C PHE A 62 -13.93 9.06 -11.05
N VAL A 63 -13.68 7.93 -11.68
CA VAL A 63 -12.34 7.40 -11.92
C VAL A 63 -11.99 7.59 -13.38
N SER A 64 -10.86 8.25 -13.64
CA SER A 64 -10.32 8.45 -14.99
C SER A 64 -8.83 8.11 -15.04
N GLY A 65 -8.26 8.06 -16.23
CA GLY A 65 -6.93 7.51 -16.48
C GLY A 65 -6.99 6.08 -17.02
N THR A 66 -5.83 5.46 -17.19
CA THR A 66 -5.70 4.10 -17.70
C THR A 66 -5.15 3.18 -16.63
N VAL A 67 -5.83 2.07 -16.38
CA VAL A 67 -5.34 0.98 -15.53
C VAL A 67 -5.38 -0.31 -16.34
N LYS A 68 -4.19 -0.87 -16.61
CA LYS A 68 -4.02 -2.22 -17.13
C LYS A 68 -3.54 -3.09 -15.99
N ALA A 69 -4.37 -4.01 -15.56
CA ALA A 69 -4.12 -4.84 -14.39
C ALA A 69 -4.35 -6.32 -14.73
N PRO A 70 -3.67 -7.24 -14.04
CA PRO A 70 -3.92 -8.67 -14.20
C PRO A 70 -5.36 -9.03 -13.78
N GLU A 71 -5.84 -10.16 -14.25
CA GLU A 71 -7.17 -10.63 -13.91
C GLU A 71 -7.28 -11.00 -12.43
N ARG A 72 -6.24 -11.61 -11.87
CA ARG A 72 -6.22 -12.12 -10.50
C ARG A 72 -5.43 -11.18 -9.59
N ILE A 73 -6.14 -10.24 -8.97
CA ILE A 73 -5.58 -9.36 -7.92
C ILE A 73 -6.25 -9.73 -6.60
N ALA A 74 -5.46 -9.96 -5.58
CA ALA A 74 -5.93 -10.11 -4.22
C ALA A 74 -5.54 -8.91 -3.35
N TYR A 75 -6.35 -8.64 -2.33
CA TYR A 75 -6.16 -7.54 -1.38
C TYR A 75 -6.02 -8.09 0.03
N VAL A 76 -5.03 -7.56 0.75
CA VAL A 76 -4.89 -7.68 2.20
C VAL A 76 -5.08 -6.28 2.76
N PHE A 77 -6.18 -6.07 3.47
CA PHE A 77 -6.56 -4.76 4.03
C PHE A 77 -5.94 -4.54 5.42
N GLN A 78 -5.98 -3.28 5.86
CA GLN A 78 -5.38 -2.82 7.10
C GLN A 78 -5.94 -3.55 8.34
N ASN A 79 -7.27 -3.72 8.43
CA ASN A 79 -7.94 -4.31 9.60
C ASN A 79 -8.50 -5.69 9.26
N PRO A 80 -7.93 -6.78 9.78
CA PRO A 80 -8.48 -8.13 9.56
C PRO A 80 -9.92 -8.29 10.07
N SER A 81 -10.26 -7.68 11.23
CA SER A 81 -11.59 -7.74 11.81
C SER A 81 -12.68 -7.11 10.94
N ASP A 82 -12.31 -6.10 10.13
CA ASP A 82 -13.25 -5.43 9.23
C ASP A 82 -13.37 -6.16 7.89
N SER A 83 -12.40 -7.02 7.59
CA SER A 83 -12.30 -7.77 6.33
C SER A 83 -12.93 -9.16 6.41
N LEU A 84 -12.98 -9.73 7.60
CA LEU A 84 -13.59 -11.05 7.85
C LEU A 84 -15.05 -10.90 8.25
N ASN A 85 -15.92 -11.70 7.65
CA ASN A 85 -17.32 -11.73 8.02
C ASN A 85 -17.51 -12.42 9.41
N PRO A 86 -17.97 -11.69 10.45
CA PRO A 86 -18.00 -12.21 11.82
C PRO A 86 -18.97 -13.37 12.02
N VAL A 87 -19.95 -13.54 11.15
CA VAL A 87 -20.99 -14.60 11.24
C VAL A 87 -20.72 -15.79 10.32
N MET A 88 -19.58 -15.81 9.63
CA MET A 88 -19.14 -16.93 8.78
C MET A 88 -17.89 -17.58 9.35
N ARG A 89 -17.79 -18.91 9.23
CA ARG A 89 -16.57 -19.63 9.59
C ARG A 89 -15.44 -19.32 8.61
N ILE A 90 -14.20 -19.33 9.07
CA ILE A 90 -13.02 -19.03 8.25
C ILE A 90 -12.99 -19.88 6.98
N ARG A 91 -13.23 -21.21 7.08
CA ARG A 91 -13.25 -22.09 5.90
C ARG A 91 -14.26 -21.68 4.84
N ASP A 92 -15.41 -21.16 5.27
CA ASP A 92 -16.48 -20.80 4.33
C ASP A 92 -16.14 -19.52 3.58
N GLN A 93 -15.48 -18.59 4.24
CA GLN A 93 -14.94 -17.36 3.61
C GLN A 93 -13.80 -17.65 2.64
N ILE A 94 -12.84 -18.50 3.03
CA ILE A 94 -11.73 -18.90 2.13
C ILE A 94 -12.27 -19.65 0.91
N ARG A 95 -13.31 -20.48 1.10
CA ARG A 95 -13.93 -21.25 0.02
C ARG A 95 -14.52 -20.37 -1.08
N GLU A 96 -15.10 -19.22 -0.73
CA GLU A 96 -15.64 -18.27 -1.71
C GLU A 96 -14.56 -17.72 -2.66
N ALA A 97 -13.30 -17.66 -2.19
CA ALA A 97 -12.17 -17.21 -2.98
C ALA A 97 -11.48 -18.31 -3.80
N LEU A 98 -11.82 -19.60 -3.58
CA LEU A 98 -11.23 -20.71 -4.34
C LEU A 98 -11.73 -20.73 -5.80
N PRO A 99 -10.91 -21.24 -6.74
CA PRO A 99 -11.32 -21.44 -8.11
C PRO A 99 -12.57 -22.34 -8.22
N LYS A 100 -13.46 -21.99 -9.15
CA LYS A 100 -14.67 -22.77 -9.42
C LYS A 100 -14.30 -24.15 -10.01
N GLY A 101 -15.12 -25.16 -9.69
CA GLY A 101 -14.96 -26.52 -10.27
C GLY A 101 -14.22 -27.51 -9.38
N MET A 102 -13.70 -27.08 -8.23
CA MET A 102 -13.15 -28.01 -7.23
C MET A 102 -14.28 -28.72 -6.47
N ASP A 103 -14.14 -30.03 -6.25
CA ASP A 103 -15.05 -30.76 -5.36
C ASP A 103 -14.86 -30.36 -3.89
N ARG A 104 -15.82 -30.72 -3.04
CA ARG A 104 -15.86 -30.29 -1.63
C ARG A 104 -14.66 -30.79 -0.82
N ALA A 105 -14.20 -31.99 -1.06
CA ALA A 105 -13.07 -32.58 -0.33
C ALA A 105 -11.76 -31.90 -0.70
N ALA A 106 -11.53 -31.65 -1.99
CA ALA A 106 -10.36 -30.90 -2.48
C ALA A 106 -10.37 -29.46 -1.97
N GLN A 107 -11.54 -28.81 -1.89
CA GLN A 107 -11.66 -27.46 -1.30
C GLN A 107 -11.26 -27.49 0.18
N ASP A 108 -11.77 -28.43 0.98
CA ASP A 108 -11.49 -28.53 2.41
C ASP A 108 -9.99 -28.80 2.66
N GLU A 109 -9.36 -29.67 1.88
CA GLU A 109 -7.91 -29.92 1.92
C GLU A 109 -7.13 -28.65 1.56
N ARG A 110 -7.50 -27.98 0.47
CA ARG A 110 -6.84 -26.75 0.02
C ARG A 110 -6.91 -25.63 1.05
N ILE A 111 -8.05 -25.48 1.74
CA ILE A 111 -8.23 -24.50 2.82
C ILE A 111 -7.25 -24.76 3.96
N VAL A 112 -7.14 -26.02 4.41
CA VAL A 112 -6.20 -26.39 5.48
C VAL A 112 -4.75 -26.10 5.06
N GLN A 113 -4.36 -26.47 3.84
CA GLN A 113 -3.03 -26.16 3.29
C GLN A 113 -2.74 -24.66 3.25
N LEU A 114 -3.70 -23.82 2.85
CA LEU A 114 -3.54 -22.36 2.83
C LEU A 114 -3.35 -21.78 4.24
N LEU A 115 -4.11 -22.25 5.21
CA LEU A 115 -3.99 -21.86 6.61
C LEU A 115 -2.64 -22.30 7.21
N GLU A 116 -2.17 -23.50 6.87
CA GLU A 116 -0.86 -24.01 7.28
C GLU A 116 0.27 -23.15 6.69
N ARG A 117 0.22 -22.85 5.40
CA ARG A 117 1.19 -21.97 4.70
C ARG A 117 1.27 -20.58 5.30
N THR A 118 0.18 -20.06 5.87
CA THR A 118 0.19 -18.79 6.59
C THR A 118 0.67 -18.91 8.05
N GLY A 119 1.11 -20.11 8.48
CA GLY A 119 1.73 -20.34 9.77
C GLY A 119 0.74 -20.36 10.94
N LEU A 120 -0.50 -20.78 10.71
CA LEU A 120 -1.44 -21.04 11.80
C LEU A 120 -1.06 -22.35 12.52
N PRO A 121 -0.98 -22.37 13.86
CA PRO A 121 -0.50 -23.53 14.61
C PRO A 121 -1.48 -24.72 14.56
N ASP A 122 -2.77 -24.46 14.42
CA ASP A 122 -3.83 -25.47 14.24
C ASP A 122 -4.77 -25.04 13.11
N PRO A 123 -4.40 -25.37 11.85
CA PRO A 123 -5.15 -24.98 10.66
C PRO A 123 -6.56 -25.54 10.63
N GLN A 124 -6.75 -26.79 11.12
CA GLN A 124 -8.04 -27.46 11.12
C GLN A 124 -9.03 -26.82 12.10
N ARG A 125 -8.55 -26.47 13.29
CA ARG A 125 -9.34 -25.71 14.26
C ARG A 125 -9.67 -24.33 13.72
N ALA A 126 -8.66 -23.60 13.20
CA ALA A 126 -8.85 -22.27 12.63
C ALA A 126 -9.87 -22.27 11.48
N ALA A 127 -9.85 -23.27 10.60
CA ALA A 127 -10.84 -23.42 9.53
C ALA A 127 -12.29 -23.48 10.04
N ARG A 128 -12.50 -24.09 11.20
CA ARG A 128 -13.85 -24.27 11.80
C ARG A 128 -14.27 -23.08 12.68
N ALA A 129 -13.34 -22.26 13.08
CA ALA A 129 -13.57 -21.12 13.97
C ALA A 129 -14.31 -19.98 13.26
N TYR A 130 -15.01 -19.17 14.06
CA TYR A 130 -15.45 -17.83 13.67
C TYR A 130 -14.35 -16.80 13.92
N PRO A 131 -14.32 -15.66 13.22
CA PRO A 131 -13.30 -14.64 13.45
C PRO A 131 -13.13 -14.23 14.92
N CYS A 132 -14.21 -14.09 15.67
CA CYS A 132 -14.17 -13.70 17.09
C CYS A 132 -13.50 -14.73 18.02
N GLU A 133 -13.31 -15.97 17.58
CA GLU A 133 -12.63 -17.04 18.33
C GLU A 133 -11.10 -17.06 18.08
N LEU A 134 -10.61 -16.16 17.22
CA LEU A 134 -9.21 -16.07 16.82
C LEU A 134 -8.56 -14.77 17.33
N SER A 135 -7.28 -14.84 17.68
CA SER A 135 -6.50 -13.63 17.98
C SER A 135 -6.33 -12.75 16.73
N GLY A 136 -6.04 -11.46 16.90
CA GLY A 136 -5.84 -10.54 15.78
C GLY A 136 -4.76 -11.00 14.80
N GLY A 137 -3.64 -11.57 15.29
CA GLY A 137 -2.60 -12.14 14.43
C GLY A 137 -3.08 -13.40 13.68
N GLN A 138 -3.94 -14.23 14.30
CA GLN A 138 -4.55 -15.37 13.61
C GLN A 138 -5.56 -14.91 12.55
N GLN A 139 -6.38 -13.91 12.85
CA GLN A 139 -7.30 -13.31 11.86
C GLN A 139 -6.54 -12.76 10.66
N GLN A 140 -5.41 -12.09 10.88
CA GLN A 140 -4.56 -11.56 9.81
C GLN A 140 -3.99 -12.68 8.92
N ARG A 141 -3.52 -13.77 9.51
CA ARG A 141 -3.06 -14.95 8.78
C ARG A 141 -4.20 -15.61 7.98
N CYS A 142 -5.41 -15.66 8.52
CA CYS A 142 -6.60 -16.12 7.80
C CYS A 142 -6.94 -15.21 6.61
N MET A 143 -6.85 -13.89 6.77
CA MET A 143 -7.07 -12.92 5.68
C MET A 143 -6.03 -13.10 4.57
N ILE A 144 -4.75 -13.34 4.91
CA ILE A 144 -3.70 -13.65 3.92
C ILE A 144 -4.00 -14.98 3.22
N ALA A 145 -4.42 -16.02 3.96
CA ALA A 145 -4.82 -17.32 3.37
C ALA A 145 -5.99 -17.16 2.39
N MET A 146 -6.98 -16.34 2.73
CA MET A 146 -8.11 -16.01 1.85
C MET A 146 -7.64 -15.28 0.57
N ALA A 147 -6.72 -14.32 0.70
CA ALA A 147 -6.14 -13.63 -0.45
C ALA A 147 -5.40 -14.60 -1.40
N LEU A 148 -4.65 -15.56 -0.86
CA LEU A 148 -3.93 -16.58 -1.62
C LEU A 148 -4.84 -17.62 -2.27
N ALA A 149 -6.07 -17.82 -1.77
CA ALA A 149 -6.99 -18.84 -2.29
C ALA A 149 -7.32 -18.62 -3.76
N ALA A 150 -7.36 -17.37 -4.22
CA ALA A 150 -7.58 -17.00 -5.61
C ALA A 150 -6.35 -17.22 -6.51
N SER A 151 -5.21 -17.70 -5.98
CA SER A 151 -3.93 -17.81 -6.70
C SER A 151 -3.59 -16.53 -7.47
N PRO A 152 -3.43 -15.39 -6.78
CA PRO A 152 -3.30 -14.08 -7.42
C PRO A 152 -1.96 -13.94 -8.18
N ASP A 153 -2.00 -13.16 -9.27
CA ASP A 153 -0.80 -12.70 -9.97
C ASP A 153 -0.19 -11.46 -9.26
N LEU A 154 -1.05 -10.67 -8.60
CA LEU A 154 -0.69 -9.48 -7.83
C LEU A 154 -1.37 -9.49 -6.45
N LEU A 155 -0.57 -9.35 -5.41
CA LEU A 155 -1.05 -9.06 -4.05
C LEU A 155 -0.91 -7.56 -3.76
N VAL A 156 -2.02 -6.92 -3.44
CA VAL A 156 -2.05 -5.55 -2.91
C VAL A 156 -2.18 -5.63 -1.39
N ALA A 157 -1.13 -5.25 -0.68
CA ALA A 157 -1.10 -5.25 0.78
C ALA A 157 -1.18 -3.81 1.30
N ASP A 158 -2.38 -3.39 1.72
CA ASP A 158 -2.65 -2.03 2.19
C ASP A 158 -2.52 -1.97 3.71
N GLU A 159 -1.39 -1.43 4.17
CA GLU A 159 -0.99 -1.38 5.58
C GLU A 159 -1.25 -2.72 6.29
N PRO A 160 -0.67 -3.84 5.78
CA PRO A 160 -1.04 -5.19 6.21
C PRO A 160 -0.69 -5.49 7.66
N THR A 161 -0.28 -4.48 8.40
CA THR A 161 0.17 -4.60 9.80
C THR A 161 -0.50 -3.52 10.64
N THR A 162 -1.49 -3.90 11.44
CA THR A 162 -2.14 -3.04 12.44
C THR A 162 -1.47 -3.12 13.80
N ALA A 163 -0.52 -4.05 13.96
CA ALA A 163 0.12 -4.31 15.23
C ALA A 163 0.99 -3.12 15.64
N ARG A 164 0.70 -2.59 16.83
CA ARG A 164 1.57 -1.65 17.54
C ARG A 164 2.91 -2.27 17.93
N ASP A 165 3.03 -3.59 17.79
CA ASP A 165 4.22 -4.36 18.07
C ASP A 165 5.03 -4.59 16.79
N GLY A 166 6.24 -4.03 16.72
CA GLY A 166 7.16 -4.14 15.60
C GLY A 166 7.53 -5.58 15.24
N THR A 167 7.50 -6.50 16.22
CA THR A 167 7.78 -7.92 16.02
C THR A 167 6.71 -8.58 15.16
N THR A 168 5.45 -8.36 15.49
CA THR A 168 4.30 -8.90 14.71
C THR A 168 4.27 -8.29 13.30
N GLN A 169 4.58 -7.00 13.18
CA GLN A 169 4.67 -6.33 11.89
C GLN A 169 5.72 -6.99 10.98
N LYS A 170 6.91 -7.24 11.52
CA LYS A 170 7.99 -7.90 10.81
C LYS A 170 7.59 -9.30 10.34
N GLN A 171 6.97 -10.11 11.21
CA GLN A 171 6.54 -11.48 10.89
C GLN A 171 5.52 -11.52 9.74
N VAL A 172 4.59 -10.58 9.69
CA VAL A 172 3.59 -10.52 8.59
C VAL A 172 4.25 -10.17 7.27
N LEU A 173 5.17 -9.21 7.26
CA LEU A 173 5.90 -8.86 6.05
C LEU A 173 6.81 -10.00 5.57
N GLU A 174 7.51 -10.68 6.49
CA GLU A 174 8.31 -11.87 6.17
C GLU A 174 7.46 -13.01 5.59
N LEU A 175 6.24 -13.20 6.10
CA LEU A 175 5.30 -14.15 5.54
C LEU A 175 4.91 -13.76 4.11
N ILE A 176 4.55 -12.51 3.85
CA ILE A 176 4.22 -12.03 2.50
C ILE A 176 5.42 -12.20 1.55
N ASP A 177 6.64 -11.87 2.01
CA ASP A 177 7.88 -12.03 1.23
C ASP A 177 8.14 -13.50 0.87
N SER A 178 7.98 -14.42 1.82
CA SER A 178 8.14 -15.86 1.59
C SER A 178 7.12 -16.40 0.59
N LEU A 179 5.86 -16.03 0.77
CA LEU A 179 4.76 -16.43 -0.12
C LEU A 179 4.94 -15.88 -1.54
N ALA A 180 5.41 -14.64 -1.68
CA ALA A 180 5.70 -14.04 -2.97
C ALA A 180 6.87 -14.75 -3.67
N ALA A 181 7.91 -15.10 -2.94
CA ALA A 181 9.07 -15.86 -3.47
C ALA A 181 8.66 -17.26 -3.93
N GLU A 182 7.80 -17.94 -3.16
CA GLU A 182 7.34 -19.30 -3.46
C GLU A 182 6.40 -19.34 -4.69
N THR A 183 5.48 -18.37 -4.78
CA THR A 183 4.44 -18.39 -5.82
C THR A 183 4.78 -17.58 -7.06
N GLY A 184 5.81 -16.75 -6.99
CA GLY A 184 6.15 -15.79 -8.05
C GLY A 184 5.15 -14.64 -8.21
N MET A 185 4.19 -14.47 -7.29
CA MET A 185 3.25 -13.34 -7.37
C MET A 185 3.98 -12.01 -7.14
N ALA A 186 3.56 -10.97 -7.86
CA ALA A 186 4.02 -9.61 -7.61
C ALA A 186 3.36 -9.02 -6.35
N VAL A 187 4.04 -8.05 -5.72
CA VAL A 187 3.54 -7.38 -4.50
C VAL A 187 3.50 -5.88 -4.70
N LEU A 188 2.36 -5.27 -4.40
CA LEU A 188 2.21 -3.83 -4.19
C LEU A 188 1.98 -3.58 -2.70
N LEU A 189 3.04 -3.14 -2.01
CA LEU A 189 2.97 -2.80 -0.58
C LEU A 189 2.59 -1.33 -0.41
N ILE A 190 1.53 -1.06 0.33
CA ILE A 190 1.13 0.28 0.71
C ILE A 190 1.45 0.46 2.18
N THR A 191 2.19 1.52 2.51
CA THR A 191 2.58 1.81 3.90
C THR A 191 2.83 3.30 4.10
N HIS A 192 2.74 3.75 5.33
CA HIS A 192 3.22 5.08 5.72
C HIS A 192 4.67 5.05 6.24
N ASN A 193 5.24 3.88 6.45
CA ASN A 193 6.59 3.71 7.01
C ASN A 193 7.60 3.35 5.90
N LEU A 194 8.44 4.32 5.54
CA LEU A 194 9.48 4.14 4.53
C LEU A 194 10.56 3.12 4.97
N GLY A 195 10.77 2.95 6.26
CA GLY A 195 11.73 1.97 6.80
C GLY A 195 11.36 0.51 6.50
N LEU A 196 10.07 0.20 6.30
CA LEU A 196 9.62 -1.16 5.96
C LEU A 196 9.93 -1.57 4.52
N VAL A 197 10.26 -0.60 3.68
CA VAL A 197 10.53 -0.79 2.24
C VAL A 197 11.96 -1.25 2.01
N ALA A 198 12.89 -0.82 2.89
CA ALA A 198 14.31 -1.14 2.80
C ALA A 198 14.56 -2.65 2.84
N GLY A 199 15.31 -3.16 1.85
CA GLY A 199 15.68 -4.59 1.74
C GLY A 199 14.53 -5.54 1.39
N ARG A 200 13.31 -5.02 1.13
CA ARG A 200 12.12 -5.82 0.81
C ARG A 200 11.54 -5.52 -0.56
N MET A 201 11.54 -4.25 -0.96
CA MET A 201 10.95 -3.79 -2.21
C MET A 201 12.03 -3.38 -3.20
N ASP A 202 11.76 -3.55 -4.49
CA ASP A 202 12.66 -3.18 -5.58
C ASP A 202 12.52 -1.70 -5.93
N PHE A 203 11.28 -1.20 -5.91
CA PHE A 203 10.93 0.14 -6.35
C PHE A 203 9.96 0.81 -5.37
N VAL A 204 10.11 2.11 -5.17
CA VAL A 204 9.24 2.90 -4.31
C VAL A 204 8.63 4.08 -5.07
N ASN A 205 7.34 4.29 -4.83
CA ASN A 205 6.61 5.48 -5.24
C ASN A 205 6.20 6.24 -3.97
N VAL A 206 6.71 7.44 -3.78
CA VAL A 206 6.39 8.30 -2.64
C VAL A 206 5.24 9.20 -3.04
N MET A 207 4.11 9.06 -2.34
CA MET A 207 2.87 9.76 -2.62
C MET A 207 2.59 10.84 -1.58
N TYR A 208 2.30 12.04 -2.05
CA TYR A 208 1.88 13.17 -1.23
C TYR A 208 0.71 13.90 -1.89
N ALA A 209 -0.34 14.20 -1.11
CA ALA A 209 -1.48 15.01 -1.57
C ALA A 209 -2.05 14.57 -2.93
N GLY A 210 -2.23 13.28 -3.14
CA GLY A 210 -2.83 12.71 -4.35
C GLY A 210 -1.92 12.58 -5.57
N GLN A 211 -0.61 12.78 -5.42
CA GLN A 211 0.37 12.69 -6.51
C GLN A 211 1.63 11.92 -6.08
N ILE A 212 2.32 11.28 -7.03
CA ILE A 212 3.65 10.74 -6.79
C ILE A 212 4.64 11.90 -6.92
N VAL A 213 5.36 12.17 -5.82
CA VAL A 213 6.33 13.27 -5.73
C VAL A 213 7.76 12.81 -5.95
N GLU A 214 8.04 11.53 -5.68
CA GLU A 214 9.30 10.87 -5.97
C GLU A 214 9.08 9.39 -6.24
N ALA A 215 9.82 8.82 -7.19
CA ALA A 215 9.80 7.40 -7.53
C ALA A 215 11.18 6.93 -7.99
N GLY A 216 11.53 5.69 -7.67
CA GLY A 216 12.80 5.11 -8.10
C GLY A 216 13.12 3.78 -7.44
N PRO A 217 14.25 3.15 -7.80
CA PRO A 217 14.78 2.02 -7.06
C PRO A 217 14.94 2.37 -5.58
N VAL A 218 14.52 1.44 -4.71
CA VAL A 218 14.50 1.70 -3.25
C VAL A 218 15.87 2.14 -2.74
N VAL A 219 16.93 1.45 -3.17
CA VAL A 219 18.31 1.74 -2.74
C VAL A 219 18.68 3.19 -3.04
N ASP A 220 18.35 3.68 -4.23
CA ASP A 220 18.70 5.03 -4.68
C ASP A 220 17.88 6.10 -3.96
N VAL A 221 16.56 5.86 -3.79
CA VAL A 221 15.68 6.82 -3.11
C VAL A 221 16.02 6.94 -1.62
N LEU A 222 16.38 5.83 -0.97
CA LEU A 222 16.77 5.86 0.43
C LEU A 222 18.16 6.47 0.66
N ALA A 223 19.11 6.22 -0.27
CA ALA A 223 20.47 6.77 -0.15
C ALA A 223 20.54 8.27 -0.43
N ASP A 224 19.73 8.77 -1.38
CA ASP A 224 19.78 10.17 -1.83
C ASP A 224 18.38 10.66 -2.22
N PRO A 225 17.47 10.86 -1.25
CA PRO A 225 16.12 11.35 -1.52
C PRO A 225 16.16 12.77 -2.12
N ARG A 226 15.46 12.97 -3.24
CA ARG A 226 15.45 14.23 -4.00
C ARG A 226 14.34 15.18 -3.58
N HIS A 227 13.20 14.63 -3.19
CA HIS A 227 12.08 15.46 -2.75
C HIS A 227 12.16 15.75 -1.24
N PRO A 228 12.00 17.00 -0.78
CA PRO A 228 12.09 17.35 0.65
C PRO A 228 11.11 16.56 1.54
N TYR A 229 9.95 16.17 1.03
CA TYR A 229 9.01 15.29 1.73
C TYR A 229 9.59 13.90 1.98
N THR A 230 10.26 13.31 0.99
CA THR A 230 10.93 12.00 1.12
C THR A 230 12.05 12.06 2.16
N LYS A 231 12.82 13.17 2.16
CA LYS A 231 13.85 13.43 3.20
C LYS A 231 13.21 13.47 4.59
N GLY A 232 12.06 14.15 4.74
CA GLY A 232 11.33 14.21 5.98
C GLY A 232 10.80 12.85 6.45
N LEU A 233 10.22 12.06 5.54
CA LEU A 233 9.76 10.70 5.84
C LEU A 233 10.91 9.80 6.29
N LEU A 234 12.07 9.89 5.66
CA LEU A 234 13.24 9.10 6.02
C LEU A 234 13.80 9.53 7.38
N ALA A 235 13.86 10.83 7.65
CA ALA A 235 14.30 11.37 8.94
C ALA A 235 13.38 10.98 10.10
N ALA A 236 12.09 10.75 9.83
CA ALA A 236 11.11 10.30 10.83
C ALA A 236 11.22 8.80 11.17
N VAL A 237 12.02 8.02 10.42
CA VAL A 237 12.30 6.61 10.75
C VAL A 237 13.34 6.56 11.86
N PRO A 238 13.02 5.98 13.05
CA PRO A 238 13.98 5.87 14.13
C PRO A 238 15.21 5.05 13.71
N ALA A 239 16.40 5.58 13.91
CA ALA A 239 17.61 4.79 13.73
C ALA A 239 17.74 3.77 14.88
N LEU A 240 18.19 2.55 14.57
CA LEU A 240 18.30 1.45 15.55
C LEU A 240 19.25 1.76 16.70
N ASP A 241 20.21 2.63 16.47
CA ASP A 241 21.26 3.09 17.40
C ASP A 241 20.99 4.47 18.00
N ALA A 242 19.83 5.09 17.68
CA ALA A 242 19.47 6.38 18.26
C ALA A 242 19.26 6.27 19.77
N PRO A 243 19.71 7.26 20.57
CA PRO A 243 19.39 7.34 21.98
C PRO A 243 17.88 7.30 22.20
N ARG A 244 17.41 6.56 23.21
CA ARG A 244 15.95 6.41 23.50
C ARG A 244 15.23 7.73 23.73
N ASP A 245 15.96 8.74 24.22
CA ASP A 245 15.44 10.08 24.53
C ASP A 245 15.66 11.08 23.39
N ALA A 246 16.21 10.65 22.23
CA ALA A 246 16.37 11.55 21.10
C ALA A 246 14.99 11.94 20.55
N PRO A 247 14.70 13.23 20.34
CA PRO A 247 13.45 13.65 19.72
C PRO A 247 13.36 13.06 18.30
N LEU A 248 12.26 12.37 18.02
CA LEU A 248 11.98 11.90 16.65
C LEU A 248 11.81 13.12 15.74
N ALA A 249 12.45 13.07 14.57
CA ALA A 249 12.20 14.07 13.55
C ALA A 249 10.74 13.94 13.09
N ASP A 250 10.03 15.04 13.00
CA ASP A 250 8.65 15.10 12.53
C ASP A 250 8.55 16.06 11.35
N ILE A 251 7.62 15.77 10.44
CA ILE A 251 7.28 16.69 9.35
C ILE A 251 6.21 17.63 9.90
N PRO A 252 6.50 18.93 10.11
CA PRO A 252 5.57 19.84 10.76
C PRO A 252 4.26 20.01 9.98
N GLY A 253 3.16 20.18 10.71
CA GLY A 253 1.83 20.38 10.13
C GLY A 253 1.18 19.08 9.62
N THR A 254 0.13 19.19 8.83
CA THR A 254 -0.66 18.06 8.32
C THR A 254 -0.79 18.12 6.80
N VAL A 255 -1.06 16.97 6.19
CA VAL A 255 -1.38 16.90 4.75
C VAL A 255 -2.61 17.77 4.48
N PRO A 256 -2.58 18.70 3.52
CA PRO A 256 -3.76 19.48 3.16
C PRO A 256 -4.92 18.57 2.77
N PRO A 257 -6.16 18.90 3.16
CA PRO A 257 -7.30 18.10 2.75
C PRO A 257 -7.57 18.23 1.23
N PRO A 258 -8.19 17.21 0.61
CA PRO A 258 -8.37 17.14 -0.85
C PRO A 258 -9.24 18.25 -1.46
N ASP A 259 -10.02 18.96 -0.65
CA ASP A 259 -10.83 20.11 -1.03
C ASP A 259 -10.08 21.46 -0.95
N ARG A 260 -8.83 21.46 -0.46
CA ARG A 260 -8.00 22.64 -0.22
C ARG A 260 -6.56 22.48 -0.67
N TRP A 261 -6.34 21.76 -1.79
CA TRP A 261 -4.99 21.66 -2.34
C TRP A 261 -4.42 23.05 -2.68
N PRO A 262 -3.17 23.34 -2.29
CA PRO A 262 -2.50 24.56 -2.75
C PRO A 262 -2.42 24.62 -4.29
N PRO A 263 -2.45 25.81 -4.89
CA PRO A 263 -2.37 25.95 -6.35
C PRO A 263 -1.00 25.53 -6.92
N GLY A 264 0.05 25.65 -6.10
CA GLY A 264 1.41 25.23 -6.45
C GLY A 264 1.76 23.85 -5.88
N CYS A 265 3.04 23.68 -5.49
CA CYS A 265 3.51 22.47 -4.84
C CYS A 265 2.71 22.19 -3.57
N ALA A 266 2.06 21.05 -3.49
CA ALA A 266 1.21 20.72 -2.34
C ALA A 266 2.00 20.62 -1.02
N PHE A 267 3.29 20.32 -1.08
CA PHE A 267 4.16 20.26 0.09
C PHE A 267 4.73 21.64 0.51
N ALA A 268 4.62 22.68 -0.31
CA ALA A 268 5.19 24.00 -0.03
C ALA A 268 4.86 24.55 1.38
N PRO A 269 3.63 24.42 1.92
CA PRO A 269 3.31 24.92 3.26
C PRO A 269 4.07 24.24 4.42
N ARG A 270 4.64 23.07 4.18
CA ARG A 270 5.37 22.25 5.16
C ARG A 270 6.86 22.15 4.83
N CYS A 271 7.29 22.69 3.69
CA CYS A 271 8.64 22.54 3.17
C CYS A 271 9.56 23.64 3.70
N ALA A 272 10.57 23.26 4.48
CA ALA A 272 11.59 24.20 4.94
C ALA A 272 12.43 24.82 3.80
N MET A 273 12.40 24.20 2.60
CA MET A 273 13.12 24.66 1.39
C MET A 273 12.18 25.35 0.39
N ALA A 274 10.96 25.73 0.78
CA ALA A 274 10.00 26.33 -0.13
C ALA A 274 10.52 27.68 -0.68
N THR A 275 10.31 27.90 -1.97
CA THR A 275 10.60 29.14 -2.68
C THR A 275 9.33 29.71 -3.27
N ASP A 276 9.38 30.95 -3.76
CA ASP A 276 8.24 31.58 -4.43
C ASP A 276 7.72 30.77 -5.64
N ALA A 277 8.58 30.03 -6.32
CA ALA A 277 8.18 29.16 -7.41
C ALA A 277 7.22 28.05 -6.94
N CYS A 278 7.41 27.55 -5.71
CA CYS A 278 6.58 26.48 -5.14
C CYS A 278 5.13 26.93 -4.89
N SER A 279 4.88 28.22 -4.68
CA SER A 279 3.53 28.76 -4.49
C SER A 279 2.82 29.08 -5.80
N ARG A 280 3.55 29.31 -6.87
CA ARG A 280 3.02 29.76 -8.17
C ARG A 280 2.62 28.64 -9.13
N GLY A 281 3.19 27.44 -9.00
CA GLY A 281 2.91 26.34 -9.93
C GLY A 281 3.31 24.98 -9.40
N GLN A 282 2.87 23.94 -10.11
CA GLN A 282 3.30 22.57 -9.83
C GLN A 282 4.73 22.38 -10.34
N PRO A 283 5.63 21.74 -9.55
CA PRO A 283 6.97 21.46 -10.00
C PRO A 283 6.95 20.45 -11.15
N PRO A 284 7.77 20.67 -12.21
CA PRO A 284 7.88 19.70 -13.29
C PRO A 284 8.53 18.42 -12.79
N ALA A 285 8.13 17.30 -13.39
CA ALA A 285 8.78 16.02 -13.15
C ALA A 285 10.17 16.01 -13.82
N THR A 286 11.19 15.64 -13.06
CA THR A 286 12.55 15.40 -13.53
C THR A 286 12.83 13.91 -13.49
N THR A 287 13.31 13.33 -14.60
CA THR A 287 13.65 11.90 -14.67
C THR A 287 15.12 11.75 -15.02
N VAL A 288 15.87 11.05 -14.17
CA VAL A 288 17.30 10.75 -14.38
C VAL A 288 17.61 9.36 -13.83
N GLY A 289 18.24 8.50 -14.62
CA GLY A 289 18.72 7.19 -14.16
C GLY A 289 17.63 6.25 -13.61
N GLY A 290 16.42 6.31 -14.17
CA GLY A 290 15.29 5.49 -13.67
C GLY A 290 14.58 6.04 -12.42
N ARG A 291 15.00 7.21 -11.93
CA ARG A 291 14.37 7.95 -10.84
C ARG A 291 13.59 9.13 -11.39
N THR A 292 12.45 9.40 -10.75
CA THR A 292 11.62 10.58 -11.10
C THR A 292 11.27 11.33 -9.81
N TRP A 293 11.35 12.67 -9.85
CA TRP A 293 10.90 13.51 -8.75
C TRP A 293 10.33 14.83 -9.25
N SER A 294 9.41 15.41 -8.50
CA SER A 294 8.74 16.67 -8.82
C SER A 294 9.08 17.73 -7.77
N CYS A 295 10.18 18.48 -7.99
CA CYS A 295 10.62 19.53 -7.07
C CYS A 295 11.30 20.67 -7.84
N PHE A 296 11.04 21.94 -7.45
CA PHE A 296 11.74 23.10 -7.99
C PHE A 296 13.14 23.26 -7.40
N VAL A 297 13.34 22.79 -6.17
CA VAL A 297 14.64 22.88 -5.51
C VAL A 297 15.53 21.80 -6.11
N LYS A 298 16.57 22.23 -6.83
CA LYS A 298 17.61 21.33 -7.31
C LYS A 298 18.26 20.71 -6.08
N GLY A 299 18.24 19.41 -5.96
CA GLY A 299 18.83 18.70 -4.85
C GLY A 299 20.29 19.11 -4.65
N SER A 300 20.59 19.55 -3.48
CA SER A 300 21.95 19.67 -2.97
C SER A 300 22.50 18.29 -2.70
#